data_703a37e06ed18f1de396e1e5294d9cff
#
_entry.id   703a37e06ed18f1de396e1e5294d9cff
#
_cell.length_a   1.000
_cell.length_b   1.000
_cell.length_c   1.000
_cell.angle_alpha   90.00
_cell.angle_beta   90.00
_cell.angle_gamma   90.00
#
_symmetry.space_group_name_H-M   'P 1'
#
loop_
_entity.id
_entity.type
_entity.pdbx_description
1 polymer ?
#
loop_
_entity_poly.entity_id
_entity_poly.type
_entity_poly.pdbx_seq_one_letter_code
_entity_poly.pdbx_strand_id
1 'polypeptide(L)'
;MKKLCSFVFVLALAASVFALGGKDSAPALSGRTVTVTGLDGKLAATQVAVPFNPQRVAILDMAALDILDALNLGDRVVGMAGTTLPYLSDYSSNKNLANLGTIKEADLEAVMASEPDVIFIGSRLSASYDVLSQIAPVVQLAVDRNLGVVESVRQNATTIASIFGKEAEIESLMADFDQRIAALADFAKDKNGVIGLCTSGGFNLLGNDGRCSIIGTEIGFTNIGASDVTSTHGNEGSFELLVQLNPQYLFVLDRDAAIQTQGAKLAQEIIENQLVMKTDAYKNGNIVYLDNPAVWYTAEGGITALDIMLQDLEGALLK
;
A
#
# COMPACT_ATOMS: atom_id res chain seq x y z
N MET A 1 -14.80 88.00 -20.70
CA MET A 1 -15.56 88.55 -19.53
C MET A 1 -15.66 87.41 -18.51
N LYS A 2 -15.32 87.75 -17.30
CA LYS A 2 -15.39 86.93 -16.05
C LYS A 2 -14.60 85.68 -15.91
N LYS A 3 -13.42 85.82 -15.32
CA LYS A 3 -12.56 84.82 -14.71
C LYS A 3 -13.22 84.23 -13.45
N LEU A 4 -13.15 82.93 -13.23
CA LEU A 4 -13.44 82.37 -11.93
C LEU A 4 -12.25 81.45 -11.53
N CYS A 5 -11.57 81.88 -10.46
CA CYS A 5 -10.52 81.14 -9.80
C CYS A 5 -11.15 80.01 -8.95
N SER A 6 -10.66 78.80 -9.04
CA SER A 6 -10.97 77.78 -8.06
C SER A 6 -9.68 77.41 -7.28
N PHE A 7 -9.79 77.59 -5.99
CA PHE A 7 -8.82 77.26 -4.97
C PHE A 7 -8.81 75.74 -4.76
N VAL A 8 -7.65 75.15 -4.85
CA VAL A 8 -7.43 73.75 -4.46
C VAL A 8 -6.89 73.72 -3.04
N PHE A 9 -7.67 73.14 -2.12
CA PHE A 9 -7.28 72.92 -0.75
C PHE A 9 -6.57 71.50 -0.70
N VAL A 10 -5.25 71.47 -0.42
CA VAL A 10 -4.53 70.24 -0.16
C VAL A 10 -4.63 69.94 1.32
N LEU A 11 -5.35 68.90 1.66
CA LEU A 11 -5.40 68.37 3.02
C LEU A 11 -4.39 67.20 3.13
N ALA A 12 -3.30 67.45 3.82
CA ALA A 12 -2.33 66.41 4.14
C ALA A 12 -2.87 65.58 5.33
N LEU A 13 -3.23 64.30 5.07
CA LEU A 13 -3.57 63.37 6.12
C LEU A 13 -2.31 62.49 6.39
N ALA A 14 -1.71 62.67 7.56
CA ALA A 14 -0.66 61.78 8.05
C ALA A 14 -1.29 60.46 8.49
N ALA A 15 -1.03 59.38 7.75
CA ALA A 15 -1.40 58.05 8.15
C ALA A 15 -0.23 57.41 8.95
N SER A 16 -0.44 57.28 10.26
CA SER A 16 0.44 56.47 11.13
C SER A 16 0.26 55.01 10.82
N VAL A 17 1.33 54.37 10.27
CA VAL A 17 1.41 52.92 10.05
C VAL A 17 1.65 52.27 11.40
N PHE A 18 0.63 51.66 11.97
CA PHE A 18 0.81 50.64 13.02
C PHE A 18 1.10 49.29 12.33
N ALA A 19 2.35 48.85 12.36
CA ALA A 19 2.72 47.51 12.03
C ALA A 19 2.28 46.56 13.16
N LEU A 20 1.09 45.97 13.05
CA LEU A 20 0.77 44.75 13.79
C LEU A 20 1.27 43.57 12.97
N GLY A 21 2.29 42.87 13.51
CA GLY A 21 2.70 41.56 13.00
C GLY A 21 1.58 40.54 13.25
N GLY A 22 0.70 40.40 12.28
CA GLY A 22 -0.21 39.28 12.18
C GLY A 22 0.53 38.13 11.53
N LYS A 23 0.66 37.00 12.25
CA LYS A 23 0.92 35.73 11.59
C LYS A 23 -0.22 35.48 10.61
N ASP A 24 0.07 35.46 9.32
CA ASP A 24 -0.85 34.99 8.31
C ASP A 24 -1.11 33.49 8.57
N SER A 25 -2.10 33.23 9.40
CA SER A 25 -2.74 31.91 9.41
C SER A 25 -3.53 31.83 8.12
N ALA A 26 -3.12 30.97 7.21
CA ALA A 26 -3.92 30.64 6.04
C ALA A 26 -5.37 30.35 6.48
N PRO A 27 -6.39 30.81 5.74
CA PRO A 27 -7.78 30.57 6.12
C PRO A 27 -8.01 29.07 6.24
N ALA A 28 -8.53 28.65 7.39
CA ALA A 28 -8.91 27.26 7.61
C ALA A 28 -9.86 26.84 6.48
N LEU A 29 -9.49 25.82 5.70
CA LEU A 29 -10.27 25.23 4.60
C LEU A 29 -11.45 24.39 5.13
N SER A 30 -12.01 24.74 6.30
CA SER A 30 -13.15 24.06 6.90
C SER A 30 -14.37 24.21 5.99
N GLY A 31 -14.82 23.08 5.43
CA GLY A 31 -15.99 23.00 4.55
C GLY A 31 -15.70 22.62 3.09
N ARG A 32 -14.42 22.58 2.65
CA ARG A 32 -14.09 22.05 1.32
C ARG A 32 -14.11 20.52 1.35
N THR A 33 -14.80 19.92 0.38
CA THR A 33 -14.76 18.47 0.13
C THR A 33 -14.02 18.17 -1.17
N VAL A 34 -13.45 16.99 -1.26
CA VAL A 34 -12.94 16.40 -2.49
C VAL A 34 -13.72 15.11 -2.75
N THR A 35 -14.02 14.84 -4.03
CA THR A 35 -14.65 13.58 -4.42
C THR A 35 -13.59 12.65 -4.98
N VAL A 36 -13.48 11.46 -4.41
CA VAL A 36 -12.53 10.42 -4.82
C VAL A 36 -13.28 9.18 -5.28
N THR A 37 -12.63 8.39 -6.13
CA THR A 37 -13.15 7.08 -6.51
C THR A 37 -12.62 6.03 -5.55
N GLY A 38 -13.53 5.30 -4.92
CA GLY A 38 -13.25 4.13 -4.09
C GLY A 38 -14.10 2.95 -4.54
N LEU A 39 -14.17 1.93 -3.69
CA LEU A 39 -15.04 0.77 -3.87
C LEU A 39 -16.17 0.80 -2.83
N ASP A 40 -17.33 0.28 -3.19
CA ASP A 40 -18.45 0.06 -2.26
C ASP A 40 -18.36 -1.31 -1.56
N GLY A 41 -19.35 -1.64 -0.73
CA GLY A 41 -19.44 -2.92 -0.04
C GLY A 41 -19.58 -4.16 -0.95
N LYS A 42 -19.79 -3.95 -2.25
CA LYS A 42 -19.83 -4.99 -3.29
C LYS A 42 -18.60 -5.00 -4.18
N LEU A 43 -17.58 -4.21 -3.82
CA LEU A 43 -16.35 -3.99 -4.61
C LEU A 43 -16.61 -3.33 -5.97
N ALA A 44 -17.71 -2.61 -6.13
CA ALA A 44 -17.97 -1.79 -7.32
C ALA A 44 -17.44 -0.38 -7.12
N ALA A 45 -16.92 0.23 -8.19
CA ALA A 45 -16.43 1.60 -8.14
C ALA A 45 -17.54 2.58 -7.72
N THR A 46 -17.24 3.45 -6.76
CA THR A 46 -18.16 4.45 -6.23
C THR A 46 -17.45 5.78 -5.98
N GLN A 47 -18.24 6.88 -6.00
CA GLN A 47 -17.73 8.22 -5.69
C GLN A 47 -17.98 8.54 -4.22
N VAL A 48 -16.92 8.93 -3.51
CA VAL A 48 -16.97 9.27 -2.09
C VAL A 48 -16.58 10.74 -1.91
N ALA A 49 -17.47 11.53 -1.33
CA ALA A 49 -17.16 12.91 -0.92
C ALA A 49 -16.50 12.89 0.46
N VAL A 50 -15.26 13.35 0.53
CA VAL A 50 -14.42 13.34 1.74
C VAL A 50 -14.05 14.79 2.10
N PRO A 51 -13.99 15.19 3.38
CA PRO A 51 -13.41 16.47 3.77
C PRO A 51 -11.99 16.61 3.20
N PHE A 52 -11.66 17.79 2.64
CA PHE A 52 -10.31 18.06 2.18
C PHE A 52 -9.37 18.28 3.38
N ASN A 53 -8.22 17.64 3.38
CA ASN A 53 -7.21 17.68 4.44
C ASN A 53 -7.79 17.32 5.83
N PRO A 54 -8.41 16.12 5.95
CA PRO A 54 -9.03 15.65 7.19
C PRO A 54 -7.97 15.60 8.31
N GLN A 55 -8.41 15.88 9.54
CA GLN A 55 -7.54 15.94 10.71
C GLN A 55 -7.62 14.66 11.56
N ARG A 56 -8.66 13.86 11.35
CA ARG A 56 -8.96 12.66 12.13
C ARG A 56 -9.21 11.49 11.20
N VAL A 57 -8.23 10.64 11.06
CA VAL A 57 -8.25 9.52 10.11
C VAL A 57 -8.31 8.19 10.86
N ALA A 58 -9.33 7.38 10.61
CA ALA A 58 -9.43 6.02 11.10
C ALA A 58 -8.93 5.03 10.03
N ILE A 59 -8.04 4.11 10.42
CA ILE A 59 -7.36 3.20 9.49
C ILE A 59 -7.69 1.75 9.83
N LEU A 60 -8.31 1.06 8.89
CA LEU A 60 -8.60 -0.37 8.94
C LEU A 60 -7.99 -1.13 7.73
N ASP A 61 -7.04 -0.48 7.03
CA ASP A 61 -6.27 -1.06 5.94
C ASP A 61 -4.80 -0.64 6.04
N MET A 62 -3.88 -1.62 5.99
CA MET A 62 -2.46 -1.34 6.19
C MET A 62 -1.79 -0.66 5.00
N ALA A 63 -2.28 -0.87 3.78
CA ALA A 63 -1.79 -0.14 2.62
C ALA A 63 -2.13 1.36 2.71
N ALA A 64 -3.33 1.70 3.20
CA ALA A 64 -3.71 3.09 3.44
C ALA A 64 -2.85 3.75 4.55
N LEU A 65 -2.53 3.01 5.63
CA LEU A 65 -1.63 3.50 6.67
C LEU A 65 -0.23 3.77 6.12
N ASP A 66 0.31 2.83 5.36
CA ASP A 66 1.60 2.93 4.69
C ASP A 66 1.69 4.18 3.78
N ILE A 67 0.66 4.41 2.97
CA ILE A 67 0.61 5.58 2.08
C ILE A 67 0.57 6.88 2.90
N LEU A 68 -0.21 6.93 3.97
CA LEU A 68 -0.26 8.11 4.86
C LEU A 68 1.09 8.36 5.54
N ASP A 69 1.76 7.29 5.97
CA ASP A 69 3.10 7.36 6.56
C ASP A 69 4.12 7.91 5.55
N ALA A 70 4.16 7.34 4.34
CA ALA A 70 5.03 7.80 3.26
C ALA A 70 4.80 9.28 2.87
N LEU A 71 3.57 9.79 3.06
CA LEU A 71 3.22 11.19 2.86
C LEU A 71 3.46 12.09 4.09
N ASN A 72 4.04 11.56 5.18
CA ASN A 72 4.22 12.23 6.46
C ASN A 72 2.90 12.79 7.05
N LEU A 73 1.83 11.97 6.99
CA LEU A 73 0.49 12.29 7.50
C LEU A 73 0.09 11.43 8.72
N GLY A 74 1.05 10.73 9.32
CA GLY A 74 0.81 9.85 10.46
C GLY A 74 0.23 10.54 11.69
N ASP A 75 0.47 11.85 11.85
CA ASP A 75 -0.13 12.69 12.90
C ASP A 75 -1.66 12.85 12.78
N ARG A 76 -2.23 12.53 11.62
CA ARG A 76 -3.68 12.55 11.36
C ARG A 76 -4.39 11.28 11.84
N VAL A 77 -3.66 10.19 12.05
CA VAL A 77 -4.24 8.91 12.46
C VAL A 77 -4.70 8.99 13.90
N VAL A 78 -6.00 8.77 14.13
CA VAL A 78 -6.61 8.76 15.47
C VAL A 78 -6.84 7.36 16.02
N GLY A 79 -6.85 6.37 15.13
CA GLY A 79 -6.99 4.96 15.47
C GLY A 79 -6.74 4.06 14.27
N MET A 80 -6.38 2.82 14.54
CA MET A 80 -6.04 1.87 13.49
C MET A 80 -6.36 0.42 13.89
N ALA A 81 -6.47 -0.46 12.88
CA ALA A 81 -6.48 -1.90 13.11
C ALA A 81 -5.09 -2.37 13.58
N GLY A 82 -5.05 -3.40 14.42
CA GLY A 82 -3.80 -3.99 14.88
C GLY A 82 -2.94 -4.50 13.72
N THR A 83 -1.62 -4.28 13.79
CA THR A 83 -0.64 -4.75 12.79
C THR A 83 0.62 -5.29 13.45
N THR A 84 1.28 -6.25 12.79
CA THR A 84 2.59 -6.79 13.15
C THR A 84 3.67 -6.43 12.12
N LEU A 85 3.36 -5.54 11.19
CA LEU A 85 4.32 -5.07 10.17
C LEU A 85 5.47 -4.30 10.84
N PRO A 86 6.72 -4.72 10.68
CA PRO A 86 7.85 -4.11 11.41
C PRO A 86 8.03 -2.63 11.11
N TYR A 87 7.86 -2.20 9.86
CA TYR A 87 8.03 -0.81 9.45
C TYR A 87 6.89 0.12 9.92
N LEU A 88 5.77 -0.44 10.41
CA LEU A 88 4.67 0.30 11.05
C LEU A 88 4.65 0.14 12.58
N SER A 89 5.77 -0.32 13.19
CA SER A 89 5.86 -0.59 14.62
C SER A 89 5.62 0.64 15.50
N ASP A 90 5.97 1.83 15.03
CA ASP A 90 5.74 3.08 15.75
C ASP A 90 4.24 3.35 15.95
N TYR A 91 3.41 3.02 14.97
CA TYR A 91 1.96 3.10 15.10
C TYR A 91 1.40 2.04 16.04
N SER A 92 1.83 0.79 15.90
CA SER A 92 1.32 -0.31 16.75
C SER A 92 1.74 -0.19 18.21
N SER A 93 2.83 0.51 18.51
CA SER A 93 3.31 0.80 19.88
C SER A 93 2.73 2.09 20.48
N ASN A 94 2.10 2.95 19.66
CA ASN A 94 1.58 4.25 20.10
C ASN A 94 0.26 4.09 20.88
N LYS A 95 0.34 4.24 22.19
CA LYS A 95 -0.80 4.11 23.11
C LYS A 95 -1.87 5.21 22.96
N ASN A 96 -1.57 6.28 22.22
CA ASN A 96 -2.54 7.34 21.96
C ASN A 96 -3.47 7.03 20.79
N LEU A 97 -3.15 6.02 19.97
CA LEU A 97 -4.00 5.56 18.89
C LEU A 97 -5.06 4.58 19.44
N ALA A 98 -6.31 4.79 19.05
CA ALA A 98 -7.39 3.86 19.36
C ALA A 98 -7.16 2.53 18.60
N ASN A 99 -7.37 1.41 19.28
CA ASN A 99 -7.46 0.12 18.60
C ASN A 99 -8.85 -0.05 18.00
N LEU A 100 -8.92 -0.06 16.66
CA LEU A 100 -10.17 -0.14 15.90
C LEU A 100 -10.54 -1.60 15.50
N GLY A 101 -9.92 -2.59 16.12
CA GLY A 101 -10.10 -4.01 15.81
C GLY A 101 -9.01 -4.55 14.88
N THR A 102 -9.42 -5.29 13.85
CA THR A 102 -8.52 -5.92 12.88
C THR A 102 -8.88 -5.55 11.44
N ILE A 103 -7.99 -5.87 10.50
CA ILE A 103 -8.29 -5.71 9.06
C ILE A 103 -9.40 -6.64 8.55
N LYS A 104 -9.99 -7.49 9.39
CA LYS A 104 -11.09 -8.42 9.05
C LYS A 104 -12.37 -8.13 9.84
N GLU A 105 -12.24 -7.48 10.98
CA GLU A 105 -13.35 -7.20 11.90
C GLU A 105 -13.11 -5.85 12.57
N ALA A 106 -13.97 -4.87 12.28
CA ALA A 106 -13.91 -3.53 12.86
C ALA A 106 -14.62 -3.51 14.21
N ASP A 107 -14.01 -2.85 15.20
CA ASP A 107 -14.68 -2.44 16.43
C ASP A 107 -15.43 -1.13 16.17
N LEU A 108 -16.74 -1.27 15.88
CA LEU A 108 -17.58 -0.12 15.51
C LEU A 108 -17.71 0.92 16.64
N GLU A 109 -17.69 0.48 17.91
CA GLU A 109 -17.77 1.38 19.06
C GLU A 109 -16.48 2.21 19.16
N ALA A 110 -15.32 1.56 19.00
CA ALA A 110 -14.03 2.25 19.00
C ALA A 110 -13.88 3.20 17.79
N VAL A 111 -14.34 2.78 16.59
CA VAL A 111 -14.35 3.65 15.40
C VAL A 111 -15.22 4.88 15.66
N MET A 112 -16.45 4.72 16.17
CA MET A 112 -17.34 5.83 16.49
C MET A 112 -16.75 6.75 17.56
N ALA A 113 -16.18 6.18 18.63
CA ALA A 113 -15.55 6.94 19.71
C ALA A 113 -14.30 7.71 19.27
N SER A 114 -13.65 7.29 18.17
CA SER A 114 -12.51 8.01 17.61
C SER A 114 -12.90 9.24 16.80
N GLU A 115 -14.19 9.50 16.57
CA GLU A 115 -14.74 10.65 15.83
C GLU A 115 -13.96 10.97 14.55
N PRO A 116 -13.87 10.05 13.59
CA PRO A 116 -13.05 10.25 12.40
C PRO A 116 -13.74 11.18 11.37
N ASP A 117 -12.94 11.94 10.63
CA ASP A 117 -13.38 12.71 9.45
C ASP A 117 -13.49 11.82 8.21
N VAL A 118 -12.70 10.74 8.16
CA VAL A 118 -12.65 9.74 7.09
C VAL A 118 -12.18 8.39 7.64
N ILE A 119 -12.68 7.31 7.04
CA ILE A 119 -12.32 5.92 7.38
C ILE A 119 -11.74 5.26 6.13
N PHE A 120 -10.52 4.69 6.23
CA PHE A 120 -9.93 3.87 5.18
C PHE A 120 -10.08 2.39 5.50
N ILE A 121 -10.62 1.61 4.56
CA ILE A 121 -10.76 0.16 4.68
C ILE A 121 -10.23 -0.56 3.44
N GLY A 122 -9.80 -1.81 3.62
CA GLY A 122 -9.49 -2.73 2.52
C GLY A 122 -10.66 -3.68 2.21
N SER A 123 -10.51 -4.46 1.13
CA SER A 123 -11.57 -5.36 0.65
C SER A 123 -11.99 -6.46 1.66
N ARG A 124 -11.17 -6.77 2.66
CA ARG A 124 -11.56 -7.72 3.73
C ARG A 124 -12.68 -7.22 4.63
N LEU A 125 -12.92 -5.90 4.65
CA LEU A 125 -13.97 -5.24 5.43
C LEU A 125 -15.13 -4.75 4.56
N SER A 126 -15.24 -5.17 3.29
CA SER A 126 -16.31 -4.74 2.38
C SER A 126 -17.70 -4.96 2.97
N ALA A 127 -17.92 -6.06 3.69
CA ALA A 127 -19.20 -6.33 4.37
C ALA A 127 -19.57 -5.29 5.45
N SER A 128 -18.59 -4.56 5.98
CA SER A 128 -18.76 -3.51 6.98
C SER A 128 -18.88 -2.10 6.37
N TYR A 129 -18.78 -1.97 5.04
CA TYR A 129 -18.79 -0.68 4.35
C TYR A 129 -19.99 0.18 4.73
N ASP A 130 -21.20 -0.38 4.63
CA ASP A 130 -22.45 0.37 4.85
C ASP A 130 -22.61 0.84 6.30
N VAL A 131 -22.21 0.02 7.27
CA VAL A 131 -22.30 0.41 8.68
C VAL A 131 -21.23 1.41 9.08
N LEU A 132 -20.01 1.28 8.56
CA LEU A 132 -18.93 2.26 8.76
C LEU A 132 -19.28 3.61 8.11
N SER A 133 -19.95 3.61 6.96
CA SER A 133 -20.38 4.82 6.24
C SER A 133 -21.44 5.62 7.02
N GLN A 134 -22.07 5.05 8.05
CA GLN A 134 -22.95 5.78 8.97
C GLN A 134 -22.17 6.60 10.00
N ILE A 135 -20.88 6.31 10.19
CA ILE A 135 -20.00 7.01 11.15
C ILE A 135 -19.29 8.18 10.44
N ALA A 136 -18.63 7.91 9.32
CA ALA A 136 -17.91 8.90 8.52
C ALA A 136 -17.77 8.40 7.06
N PRO A 137 -17.38 9.26 6.09
CA PRO A 137 -17.07 8.84 4.73
C PRO A 137 -16.06 7.69 4.72
N VAL A 138 -16.37 6.62 3.99
CA VAL A 138 -15.50 5.44 3.86
C VAL A 138 -14.85 5.43 2.49
N VAL A 139 -13.53 5.40 2.47
CA VAL A 139 -12.72 5.18 1.26
C VAL A 139 -12.19 3.75 1.30
N GLN A 140 -12.80 2.88 0.51
CA GLN A 140 -12.34 1.50 0.36
C GLN A 140 -11.44 1.40 -0.86
N LEU A 141 -10.20 0.92 -0.66
CA LEU A 141 -9.22 0.72 -1.70
C LEU A 141 -8.78 -0.76 -1.74
N ALA A 142 -8.31 -1.19 -2.90
CA ALA A 142 -7.79 -2.54 -3.10
C ALA A 142 -6.73 -2.56 -4.21
N VAL A 143 -5.93 -3.61 -4.26
CA VAL A 143 -5.09 -3.92 -5.42
C VAL A 143 -5.97 -4.54 -6.50
N ASP A 144 -6.06 -3.89 -7.67
CA ASP A 144 -6.72 -4.44 -8.86
C ASP A 144 -5.71 -5.29 -9.64
N ARG A 145 -5.89 -6.60 -9.62
CA ARG A 145 -4.99 -7.55 -10.30
C ARG A 145 -5.00 -7.42 -11.82
N ASN A 146 -6.03 -6.82 -12.40
CA ASN A 146 -6.07 -6.57 -13.85
C ASN A 146 -5.16 -5.40 -14.25
N LEU A 147 -4.95 -4.45 -13.35
CA LEU A 147 -4.02 -3.33 -13.53
C LEU A 147 -2.58 -3.70 -13.15
N GLY A 148 -2.42 -4.73 -12.33
CA GLY A 148 -1.16 -5.08 -11.67
C GLY A 148 -0.94 -4.35 -10.35
N VAL A 149 0.11 -4.76 -9.64
CA VAL A 149 0.39 -4.24 -8.27
C VAL A 149 0.85 -2.79 -8.34
N VAL A 150 1.79 -2.47 -9.21
CA VAL A 150 2.44 -1.15 -9.27
C VAL A 150 1.45 -0.05 -9.65
N GLU A 151 0.63 -0.30 -10.68
CA GLU A 151 -0.37 0.68 -11.09
C GLU A 151 -1.49 0.81 -10.04
N SER A 152 -1.88 -0.28 -9.36
CA SER A 152 -2.82 -0.21 -8.24
C SER A 152 -2.28 0.62 -7.08
N VAL A 153 -1.00 0.46 -6.73
CA VAL A 153 -0.34 1.30 -5.71
C VAL A 153 -0.36 2.76 -6.13
N ARG A 154 0.00 3.06 -7.39
CA ARG A 154 -0.03 4.43 -7.94
C ARG A 154 -1.42 5.05 -7.81
N GLN A 155 -2.46 4.36 -8.25
CA GLN A 155 -3.84 4.88 -8.23
C GLN A 155 -4.36 5.06 -6.79
N ASN A 156 -4.15 4.09 -5.93
CA ASN A 156 -4.57 4.17 -4.53
C ASN A 156 -3.83 5.29 -3.78
N ALA A 157 -2.52 5.40 -3.99
CA ALA A 157 -1.72 6.45 -3.37
C ALA A 157 -2.10 7.84 -3.89
N THR A 158 -2.35 8.00 -5.20
CA THR A 158 -2.85 9.25 -5.79
C THR A 158 -4.22 9.60 -5.24
N THR A 159 -5.11 8.61 -5.08
CA THR A 159 -6.44 8.81 -4.48
C THR A 159 -6.32 9.35 -3.05
N ILE A 160 -5.49 8.72 -2.21
CA ILE A 160 -5.24 9.21 -0.84
C ILE A 160 -4.58 10.58 -0.88
N ALA A 161 -3.54 10.78 -1.68
CA ALA A 161 -2.82 12.04 -1.78
C ALA A 161 -3.73 13.22 -2.19
N SER A 162 -4.70 13.00 -3.09
CA SER A 162 -5.65 14.02 -3.53
C SER A 162 -6.54 14.55 -2.40
N ILE A 163 -6.81 13.73 -1.39
CA ILE A 163 -7.55 14.11 -0.18
C ILE A 163 -6.76 15.15 0.63
N PHE A 164 -5.41 15.10 0.56
CA PHE A 164 -4.50 15.95 1.33
C PHE A 164 -3.76 16.99 0.48
N GLY A 165 -3.94 17.00 -0.84
CA GLY A 165 -3.23 17.90 -1.76
C GLY A 165 -1.74 17.58 -1.90
N LYS A 166 -1.39 16.30 -1.95
CA LYS A 166 -0.01 15.78 -1.97
C LYS A 166 0.31 14.88 -3.19
N GLU A 167 -0.41 15.09 -4.30
CA GLU A 167 -0.26 14.25 -5.50
C GLU A 167 1.15 14.28 -6.10
N ALA A 168 1.83 15.42 -6.01
CA ALA A 168 3.17 15.59 -6.56
C ALA A 168 4.23 14.72 -5.84
N GLU A 169 4.05 14.47 -4.54
CA GLU A 169 4.91 13.58 -3.76
C GLU A 169 4.80 12.14 -4.28
N ILE A 170 3.59 11.69 -4.63
CA ILE A 170 3.36 10.36 -5.19
C ILE A 170 3.98 10.21 -6.58
N GLU A 171 3.83 11.21 -7.46
CA GLU A 171 4.46 11.19 -8.79
C GLU A 171 5.98 10.98 -8.68
N SER A 172 6.63 11.68 -7.74
CA SER A 172 8.07 11.57 -7.54
C SER A 172 8.49 10.17 -7.05
N LEU A 173 7.76 9.60 -6.08
CA LEU A 173 8.05 8.25 -5.56
C LEU A 173 7.84 7.18 -6.64
N MET A 174 6.76 7.27 -7.40
CA MET A 174 6.45 6.29 -8.44
C MET A 174 7.43 6.35 -9.62
N ALA A 175 7.98 7.53 -9.94
CA ALA A 175 9.00 7.65 -10.98
C ALA A 175 10.31 6.91 -10.61
N ASP A 176 10.69 6.87 -9.34
CA ASP A 176 11.82 6.07 -8.85
C ASP A 176 11.51 4.57 -8.99
N PHE A 177 10.33 4.13 -8.56
CA PHE A 177 9.93 2.73 -8.69
C PHE A 177 9.89 2.26 -10.14
N ASP A 178 9.41 3.09 -11.07
CA ASP A 178 9.39 2.76 -12.50
C ASP A 178 10.81 2.47 -13.04
N GLN A 179 11.83 3.24 -12.60
CA GLN A 179 13.21 3.02 -13.01
C GLN A 179 13.77 1.69 -12.44
N ARG A 180 13.49 1.40 -11.17
CA ARG A 180 13.93 0.17 -10.51
C ARG A 180 13.26 -1.06 -11.11
N ILE A 181 11.95 -0.98 -11.38
CA ILE A 181 11.20 -2.04 -12.06
C ILE A 181 11.76 -2.29 -13.46
N ALA A 182 12.08 -1.23 -14.22
CA ALA A 182 12.68 -1.39 -15.53
C ALA A 182 14.04 -2.11 -15.47
N ALA A 183 14.87 -1.83 -14.48
CA ALA A 183 16.15 -2.53 -14.27
C ALA A 183 15.95 -4.02 -13.94
N LEU A 184 14.98 -4.33 -13.07
CA LEU A 184 14.61 -5.71 -12.75
C LEU A 184 14.02 -6.44 -13.97
N ALA A 185 13.21 -5.76 -14.78
CA ALA A 185 12.62 -6.32 -16.00
C ALA A 185 13.68 -6.61 -17.07
N ASP A 186 14.68 -5.76 -17.19
CA ASP A 186 15.83 -6.01 -18.09
C ASP A 186 16.62 -7.25 -17.67
N PHE A 187 16.78 -7.44 -16.35
CA PHE A 187 17.38 -8.65 -15.80
C PHE A 187 16.52 -9.89 -16.05
N ALA A 188 15.19 -9.78 -15.85
CA ALA A 188 14.24 -10.91 -15.96
C ALA A 188 14.01 -11.37 -17.41
N LYS A 189 14.40 -10.55 -18.39
CA LYS A 189 14.20 -10.84 -19.81
C LYS A 189 14.70 -12.23 -20.19
N ASP A 190 13.86 -12.97 -20.89
CA ASP A 190 14.11 -14.35 -21.35
C ASP A 190 14.36 -15.37 -20.21
N LYS A 191 14.04 -15.03 -18.95
CA LYS A 191 14.16 -15.94 -17.82
C LYS A 191 12.80 -16.46 -17.38
N ASN A 192 12.78 -17.71 -16.95
CA ASN A 192 11.62 -18.31 -16.33
C ASN A 192 11.83 -18.52 -14.83
N GLY A 193 10.71 -18.63 -14.13
CA GLY A 193 10.72 -18.93 -12.71
C GLY A 193 9.44 -19.65 -12.27
N VAL A 194 9.47 -20.14 -11.07
CA VAL A 194 8.28 -20.58 -10.34
C VAL A 194 8.14 -19.68 -9.11
N ILE A 195 6.93 -19.24 -8.85
CA ILE A 195 6.59 -18.48 -7.64
C ILE A 195 5.84 -19.42 -6.71
N GLY A 196 6.33 -19.58 -5.49
CA GLY A 196 5.76 -20.50 -4.52
C GLY A 196 5.52 -19.90 -3.15
N LEU A 197 4.60 -20.53 -2.43
CA LEU A 197 4.22 -20.20 -1.06
C LEU A 197 4.45 -21.41 -0.18
N CYS A 198 5.27 -21.26 0.85
CA CYS A 198 5.40 -22.26 1.92
C CYS A 198 4.37 -21.96 3.01
N THR A 199 3.60 -22.97 3.39
CA THR A 199 2.60 -22.89 4.47
C THR A 199 2.31 -24.27 5.04
N SER A 200 2.15 -24.37 6.35
CA SER A 200 1.80 -25.62 7.07
C SER A 200 2.71 -26.81 6.70
N GLY A 201 3.98 -26.53 6.45
CA GLY A 201 4.98 -27.54 6.06
C GLY A 201 4.89 -28.02 4.61
N GLY A 202 4.00 -27.44 3.79
CA GLY A 202 3.80 -27.71 2.37
C GLY A 202 4.27 -26.59 1.46
N PHE A 203 4.20 -26.84 0.15
CA PHE A 203 4.58 -25.91 -0.91
C PHE A 203 3.43 -25.79 -1.92
N ASN A 204 3.00 -24.57 -2.18
CA ASN A 204 1.94 -24.24 -3.14
C ASN A 204 2.51 -23.37 -4.27
N LEU A 205 1.94 -23.49 -5.47
CA LEU A 205 2.28 -22.67 -6.62
C LEU A 205 1.42 -21.40 -6.65
N LEU A 206 2.04 -20.25 -6.84
CA LEU A 206 1.37 -18.98 -7.06
C LEU A 206 1.34 -18.63 -8.54
N GLY A 207 0.17 -18.14 -9.01
CA GLY A 207 0.00 -17.61 -10.35
C GLY A 207 0.35 -16.12 -10.45
N ASN A 208 -0.01 -15.51 -11.58
CA ASN A 208 0.15 -14.07 -11.81
C ASN A 208 -1.11 -13.27 -11.45
N ASP A 209 -2.12 -13.91 -10.89
CA ASP A 209 -3.43 -13.34 -10.52
C ASP A 209 -3.59 -13.10 -9.00
N GLY A 210 -2.53 -13.34 -8.24
CA GLY A 210 -2.53 -13.28 -6.78
C GLY A 210 -1.32 -12.57 -6.17
N ARG A 211 -0.93 -13.02 -4.97
CA ARG A 211 0.27 -12.53 -4.28
C ARG A 211 1.52 -12.76 -5.10
N CYS A 212 2.49 -11.88 -4.93
CA CYS A 212 3.75 -11.92 -5.66
C CYS A 212 3.61 -11.80 -7.18
N SER A 213 2.43 -11.43 -7.70
CA SER A 213 2.19 -11.29 -9.14
C SER A 213 3.16 -10.30 -9.81
N ILE A 214 3.63 -9.29 -9.09
CA ILE A 214 4.63 -8.32 -9.57
C ILE A 214 5.86 -9.01 -10.20
N ILE A 215 6.26 -10.19 -9.71
CA ILE A 215 7.42 -10.94 -10.23
C ILE A 215 7.18 -11.41 -11.67
N GLY A 216 5.95 -11.85 -11.97
CA GLY A 216 5.59 -12.32 -13.30
C GLY A 216 5.01 -11.25 -14.22
N THR A 217 4.26 -10.30 -13.65
CA THR A 217 3.53 -9.29 -14.44
C THR A 217 4.37 -8.07 -14.77
N GLU A 218 4.91 -7.38 -13.78
CA GLU A 218 5.63 -6.11 -13.98
C GLU A 218 7.13 -6.32 -14.19
N ILE A 219 7.75 -7.28 -13.45
CA ILE A 219 9.17 -7.60 -13.61
C ILE A 219 9.38 -8.56 -14.80
N GLY A 220 8.40 -9.41 -15.10
CA GLY A 220 8.36 -10.14 -16.36
C GLY A 220 9.09 -11.49 -16.38
N PHE A 221 9.35 -12.11 -15.22
CA PHE A 221 9.72 -13.52 -15.23
C PHE A 221 8.60 -14.37 -15.82
N THR A 222 8.90 -15.26 -16.77
CA THR A 222 7.91 -16.24 -17.25
C THR A 222 7.59 -17.20 -16.11
N ASN A 223 6.44 -17.04 -15.46
CA ASN A 223 6.00 -17.93 -14.39
C ASN A 223 5.50 -19.27 -14.97
N ILE A 224 6.37 -20.27 -15.04
CA ILE A 224 6.06 -21.59 -15.60
C ILE A 224 5.29 -22.50 -14.63
N GLY A 225 5.07 -22.05 -13.39
CA GLY A 225 4.21 -22.68 -12.39
C GLY A 225 2.78 -22.11 -12.36
N ALA A 226 2.49 -21.07 -13.15
CA ALA A 226 1.18 -20.45 -13.18
C ALA A 226 0.12 -21.37 -13.80
N SER A 227 -1.11 -21.26 -13.26
CA SER A 227 -2.33 -21.82 -13.84
C SER A 227 -3.32 -20.69 -14.13
N ASP A 228 -4.38 -20.99 -14.89
CA ASP A 228 -5.40 -19.99 -15.29
C ASP A 228 -6.12 -19.36 -14.08
N VAL A 229 -6.20 -20.09 -12.96
CA VAL A 229 -6.82 -19.61 -11.72
C VAL A 229 -5.98 -20.05 -10.53
N THR A 230 -5.61 -19.10 -9.68
CA THR A 230 -4.85 -19.37 -8.44
C THR A 230 -5.75 -19.15 -7.22
N SER A 231 -5.74 -20.10 -6.29
CA SER A 231 -6.42 -19.91 -4.99
C SER A 231 -5.68 -18.86 -4.15
N THR A 232 -6.36 -18.30 -3.12
CA THR A 232 -5.79 -17.27 -2.22
C THR A 232 -4.45 -17.67 -1.58
N HIS A 233 -4.21 -18.97 -1.42
CA HIS A 233 -2.98 -19.52 -0.83
C HIS A 233 -2.16 -20.34 -1.84
N GLY A 234 -2.35 -20.10 -3.13
CA GLY A 234 -1.76 -20.88 -4.20
C GLY A 234 -2.48 -22.21 -4.45
N ASN A 235 -2.18 -22.82 -5.57
CA ASN A 235 -2.66 -24.16 -5.90
C ASN A 235 -1.69 -25.20 -5.35
N GLU A 236 -2.20 -26.37 -5.01
CA GLU A 236 -1.36 -27.45 -4.48
C GLU A 236 -0.19 -27.71 -5.44
N GLY A 237 1.02 -27.60 -4.89
CA GLY A 237 2.27 -27.87 -5.59
C GLY A 237 2.92 -29.14 -5.03
N SER A 238 3.64 -29.85 -5.87
CA SER A 238 4.51 -30.92 -5.42
C SER A 238 5.96 -30.65 -5.81
N PHE A 239 6.89 -31.22 -5.05
CA PHE A 239 8.30 -31.11 -5.39
C PHE A 239 8.66 -31.91 -6.65
N GLU A 240 7.88 -32.95 -6.98
CA GLU A 240 7.97 -33.70 -8.23
C GLU A 240 7.60 -32.81 -9.43
N LEU A 241 6.51 -32.02 -9.31
CA LEU A 241 6.13 -31.07 -10.32
C LEU A 241 7.21 -29.96 -10.49
N LEU A 242 7.78 -29.48 -9.39
CA LEU A 242 8.86 -28.51 -9.45
C LEU A 242 10.11 -29.06 -10.18
N VAL A 243 10.46 -30.34 -9.96
CA VAL A 243 11.52 -31.01 -10.71
C VAL A 243 11.17 -31.14 -12.19
N GLN A 244 9.92 -31.46 -12.51
CA GLN A 244 9.45 -31.58 -13.89
C GLN A 244 9.48 -30.24 -14.64
N LEU A 245 9.06 -29.17 -13.98
CA LEU A 245 9.11 -27.80 -14.51
C LEU A 245 10.54 -27.30 -14.68
N ASN A 246 11.44 -27.70 -13.79
CA ASN A 246 12.87 -27.36 -13.75
C ASN A 246 13.13 -25.86 -13.98
N PRO A 247 12.61 -24.94 -13.10
CA PRO A 247 12.72 -23.51 -13.30
C PRO A 247 14.16 -23.02 -13.19
N GLN A 248 14.48 -21.90 -13.88
CA GLN A 248 15.74 -21.19 -13.73
C GLN A 248 15.81 -20.44 -12.39
N TYR A 249 14.65 -19.92 -11.91
CA TYR A 249 14.50 -19.21 -10.64
C TYR A 249 13.35 -19.80 -9.84
N LEU A 250 13.51 -19.85 -8.53
CA LEU A 250 12.45 -20.23 -7.60
C LEU A 250 12.28 -19.11 -6.56
N PHE A 251 11.16 -18.38 -6.63
CA PHE A 251 10.80 -17.36 -5.66
C PHE A 251 9.92 -17.99 -4.58
N VAL A 252 10.26 -17.78 -3.31
CA VAL A 252 9.62 -18.47 -2.19
C VAL A 252 9.12 -17.45 -1.17
N LEU A 253 7.80 -17.40 -0.97
CA LEU A 253 7.16 -16.68 0.10
C LEU A 253 6.90 -17.61 1.28
N ASP A 254 7.41 -17.25 2.47
CA ASP A 254 7.13 -17.96 3.72
C ASP A 254 5.91 -17.35 4.41
N ARG A 255 4.72 -17.98 4.23
CA ARG A 255 3.50 -17.50 4.87
C ARG A 255 3.53 -17.65 6.40
N ASP A 256 4.08 -18.75 6.87
CA ASP A 256 4.06 -19.04 8.30
C ASP A 256 4.98 -18.09 9.08
N ALA A 257 6.11 -17.70 8.48
CA ALA A 257 6.93 -16.60 8.97
C ALA A 257 6.21 -15.25 8.87
N ALA A 258 5.50 -14.99 7.76
CA ALA A 258 4.76 -13.74 7.55
C ALA A 258 3.71 -13.46 8.62
N ILE A 259 3.03 -14.49 9.12
CA ILE A 259 1.99 -14.37 10.17
C ILE A 259 2.45 -14.87 11.54
N GLN A 260 3.76 -15.11 11.70
CA GLN A 260 4.40 -15.53 12.96
C GLN A 260 3.78 -16.80 13.55
N THR A 261 3.52 -17.83 12.72
CA THR A 261 2.97 -19.10 13.15
C THR A 261 3.98 -19.83 14.07
N GLN A 262 3.62 -20.02 15.33
CA GLN A 262 4.52 -20.67 16.30
C GLN A 262 4.79 -22.13 15.94
N GLY A 263 6.06 -22.52 15.97
CA GLY A 263 6.50 -23.89 15.72
C GLY A 263 6.40 -24.33 14.25
N ALA A 264 6.11 -23.44 13.31
CA ALA A 264 6.15 -23.74 11.90
C ALA A 264 7.60 -23.96 11.41
N LYS A 265 7.76 -24.79 10.40
CA LYS A 265 9.04 -24.92 9.69
C LYS A 265 9.27 -23.71 8.84
N LEU A 266 10.52 -23.23 8.77
CA LEU A 266 10.91 -22.18 7.84
C LEU A 266 10.81 -22.67 6.39
N ALA A 267 10.52 -21.74 5.47
CA ALA A 267 10.44 -22.07 4.04
C ALA A 267 11.71 -22.76 3.53
N GLN A 268 12.89 -22.36 4.01
CA GLN A 268 14.15 -22.99 3.65
C GLN A 268 14.20 -24.49 4.04
N GLU A 269 13.71 -24.85 5.22
CA GLU A 269 13.66 -26.27 5.68
C GLU A 269 12.69 -27.12 4.86
N ILE A 270 11.66 -26.47 4.27
CA ILE A 270 10.67 -27.14 3.41
C ILE A 270 11.24 -27.33 2.00
N ILE A 271 11.87 -26.29 1.46
CA ILE A 271 12.35 -26.23 0.07
C ILE A 271 13.67 -27.02 -0.11
N GLU A 272 14.60 -26.97 0.84
CA GLU A 272 15.89 -27.64 0.71
C GLU A 272 15.78 -29.16 0.93
N ASN A 273 15.15 -29.84 -0.02
CA ASN A 273 15.00 -31.31 -0.04
C ASN A 273 15.65 -31.93 -1.29
N GLN A 274 15.80 -33.28 -1.28
CA GLN A 274 16.49 -34.00 -2.34
C GLN A 274 15.87 -33.84 -3.75
N LEU A 275 14.59 -33.49 -3.85
CA LEU A 275 13.94 -33.24 -5.14
C LEU A 275 14.31 -31.86 -5.67
N VAL A 276 14.15 -30.84 -4.86
CA VAL A 276 14.47 -29.45 -5.24
C VAL A 276 15.95 -29.29 -5.58
N MET A 277 16.85 -30.00 -4.89
CA MET A 277 18.29 -30.02 -5.19
C MET A 277 18.62 -30.52 -6.62
N LYS A 278 17.67 -31.14 -7.33
CA LYS A 278 17.86 -31.56 -8.73
C LYS A 278 17.53 -30.44 -9.73
N THR A 279 16.85 -29.39 -9.32
CA THR A 279 16.44 -28.27 -10.20
C THR A 279 17.61 -27.39 -10.57
N ASP A 280 17.49 -26.68 -11.68
CA ASP A 280 18.48 -25.71 -12.12
C ASP A 280 18.50 -24.49 -11.19
N ALA A 281 17.34 -24.09 -10.64
CA ALA A 281 17.26 -23.03 -9.63
C ALA A 281 18.17 -23.32 -8.43
N TYR A 282 18.13 -24.53 -7.88
CA TYR A 282 18.99 -24.90 -6.75
C TYR A 282 20.48 -24.97 -7.16
N LYS A 283 20.79 -25.66 -8.26
CA LYS A 283 22.19 -25.86 -8.72
C LYS A 283 22.91 -24.55 -9.03
N ASN A 284 22.17 -23.55 -9.49
CA ASN A 284 22.71 -22.26 -9.86
C ASN A 284 22.62 -21.22 -8.72
N GLY A 285 22.09 -21.58 -7.55
CA GLY A 285 21.90 -20.66 -6.42
C GLY A 285 20.80 -19.61 -6.65
N ASN A 286 19.82 -19.91 -7.48
CA ASN A 286 18.73 -19.02 -7.88
C ASN A 286 17.42 -19.31 -7.12
N ILE A 287 17.51 -19.82 -5.90
CA ILE A 287 16.36 -19.85 -4.99
C ILE A 287 16.33 -18.52 -4.23
N VAL A 288 15.31 -17.75 -4.46
CA VAL A 288 15.08 -16.44 -3.84
C VAL A 288 14.03 -16.58 -2.75
N TYR A 289 14.48 -16.59 -1.50
CA TYR A 289 13.58 -16.44 -0.35
C TYR A 289 13.29 -14.96 -0.18
N LEU A 290 12.01 -14.58 -0.16
CA LEU A 290 11.60 -13.18 0.01
C LEU A 290 11.84 -12.76 1.46
N ASP A 291 12.79 -11.85 1.68
CA ASP A 291 13.36 -11.53 3.00
C ASP A 291 12.35 -10.89 3.95
N ASN A 292 11.35 -10.18 3.41
CA ASN A 292 10.30 -9.51 4.19
C ASN A 292 8.92 -10.16 3.99
N PRO A 293 8.73 -11.44 4.38
CA PRO A 293 7.52 -12.19 4.06
C PRO A 293 6.23 -11.55 4.57
N ALA A 294 6.25 -10.85 5.70
CA ALA A 294 5.09 -10.13 6.23
C ALA A 294 4.62 -9.02 5.28
N VAL A 295 5.54 -8.31 4.64
CA VAL A 295 5.25 -7.27 3.65
C VAL A 295 4.59 -7.89 2.42
N TRP A 296 5.24 -8.89 1.82
CA TRP A 296 4.74 -9.62 0.65
C TRP A 296 3.39 -10.28 0.87
N TYR A 297 3.11 -10.70 2.10
CA TYR A 297 1.88 -11.45 2.40
C TYR A 297 0.71 -10.55 2.81
N THR A 298 0.96 -9.43 3.52
CA THR A 298 -0.11 -8.64 4.17
C THR A 298 -0.18 -7.17 3.77
N ALA A 299 0.89 -6.60 3.21
CA ALA A 299 1.03 -5.17 2.98
C ALA A 299 1.12 -4.77 1.50
N GLU A 300 1.07 -5.73 0.58
CA GLU A 300 1.06 -5.46 -0.86
C GLU A 300 -0.02 -4.41 -1.19
N GLY A 301 0.38 -3.29 -1.76
CA GLY A 301 -0.52 -2.16 -2.04
C GLY A 301 -0.10 -0.83 -1.39
N GLY A 302 0.88 -0.84 -0.47
CA GLY A 302 1.49 0.36 0.11
C GLY A 302 2.72 0.85 -0.65
N ILE A 303 3.11 2.08 -0.41
CA ILE A 303 4.32 2.73 -1.01
C ILE A 303 5.60 2.14 -0.41
N THR A 304 5.72 2.14 0.92
CA THR A 304 6.87 1.57 1.63
C THR A 304 6.93 0.06 1.43
N ALA A 305 5.78 -0.61 1.38
CA ALA A 305 5.72 -2.03 1.06
C ALA A 305 6.27 -2.34 -0.34
N LEU A 306 5.91 -1.53 -1.35
CA LEU A 306 6.44 -1.69 -2.72
C LEU A 306 7.95 -1.45 -2.74
N ASP A 307 8.45 -0.42 -2.04
CA ASP A 307 9.88 -0.16 -1.92
C ASP A 307 10.64 -1.36 -1.33
N ILE A 308 10.14 -1.92 -0.22
CA ILE A 308 10.73 -3.11 0.43
C ILE A 308 10.71 -4.32 -0.53
N MET A 309 9.61 -4.54 -1.24
CA MET A 309 9.49 -5.63 -2.20
C MET A 309 10.50 -5.50 -3.35
N LEU A 310 10.72 -4.27 -3.85
CA LEU A 310 11.74 -4.00 -4.87
C LEU A 310 13.15 -4.21 -4.31
N GLN A 311 13.43 -3.76 -3.08
CA GLN A 311 14.74 -3.98 -2.42
C GLN A 311 15.05 -5.47 -2.26
N ASP A 312 14.07 -6.29 -1.84
CA ASP A 312 14.23 -7.74 -1.73
C ASP A 312 14.65 -8.36 -3.07
N LEU A 313 14.00 -7.95 -4.16
CA LEU A 313 14.30 -8.47 -5.50
C LEU A 313 15.64 -7.94 -6.04
N GLU A 314 15.95 -6.66 -5.87
CA GLU A 314 17.22 -6.05 -6.26
C GLU A 314 18.39 -6.73 -5.54
N GLY A 315 18.27 -6.91 -4.22
CA GLY A 315 19.28 -7.59 -3.40
C GLY A 315 19.50 -9.05 -3.80
N ALA A 316 18.48 -9.74 -4.29
CA ALA A 316 18.59 -11.11 -4.75
C ALA A 316 19.09 -11.26 -6.19
N LEU A 317 18.72 -10.34 -7.10
CA LEU A 317 18.85 -10.51 -8.54
C LEU A 317 19.95 -9.64 -9.18
N LEU A 318 20.20 -8.44 -8.66
CA LEU A 318 21.11 -7.44 -9.25
C LEU A 318 22.47 -7.37 -8.51
N LYS A 319 23.04 -8.53 -8.15
CA LYS A 319 24.34 -8.64 -7.44
C LYS A 319 25.51 -8.34 -8.35
#